data_ae33d367b1e0f48c3c5b04c26b449115
#
_entry.id   ae33d367b1e0f48c3c5b04c26b449115
#
_cell.length_a   1.000
_cell.length_b   1.000
_cell.length_c   1.000
_cell.angle_alpha   90.00
_cell.angle_beta   90.00
_cell.angle_gamma   90.00
#
_symmetry.space_group_name_H-M   'P 1'
#
loop_
_entity.id
_entity.type
_entity.pdbx_description
1 polymer ?
#
loop_
_entity_poly.entity_id
_entity_poly.type
_entity_poly.pdbx_seq_one_letter_code
_entity_poly.pdbx_strand_id
1 'polypeptide(L)'
;MLYEESILHLATAGQFIVCNDKYGLPGTVLPAYCTAAGKLFLSQLDDETLETWVRSHNLVPYTANTIIDPDELLKQIRQTRERGYGIVISELYDFVACISIPVISQDNRVLGALNF
;
A
#
# COMPACT_ATOMS: atom_id res chain seq x y z
N MET A 1 -6.01 -6.44 1.08
CA MET A 1 -5.74 -7.19 2.31
C MET A 1 -4.23 -7.34 2.48
N LEU A 2 -3.71 -7.14 3.69
CA LEU A 2 -2.29 -7.40 3.97
C LEU A 2 -2.08 -8.90 4.14
N TYR A 3 -1.17 -9.46 3.35
CA TYR A 3 -0.84 -10.87 3.37
C TYR A 3 0.67 -11.01 3.54
N GLU A 4 1.12 -11.50 4.70
CA GLU A 4 2.52 -11.49 5.10
C GLU A 4 3.09 -10.05 5.01
N GLU A 5 4.05 -9.82 4.16
CA GLU A 5 4.67 -8.50 3.95
C GLU A 5 4.20 -7.83 2.65
N SER A 6 3.11 -8.33 2.10
CA SER A 6 2.61 -7.94 0.79
C SER A 6 1.11 -7.67 0.82
N ILE A 7 0.62 -7.08 -0.24
CA ILE A 7 -0.81 -6.87 -0.47
C ILE A 7 -1.33 -7.95 -1.41
N LEU A 8 -2.38 -8.65 -0.97
CA LEU A 8 -3.11 -9.59 -1.81
C LEU A 8 -4.33 -8.90 -2.40
N HIS A 9 -4.40 -8.90 -3.72
CA HIS A 9 -5.55 -8.38 -4.46
C HIS A 9 -6.65 -9.44 -4.51
N LEU A 10 -7.86 -9.11 -4.00
CA LEU A 10 -8.95 -10.09 -3.88
C LEU A 10 -9.94 -10.02 -5.03
N ALA A 11 -10.30 -8.83 -5.49
CA ALA A 11 -11.33 -8.64 -6.50
C ALA A 11 -11.14 -7.33 -7.25
N THR A 12 -11.71 -7.28 -8.45
CA THR A 12 -11.68 -6.10 -9.30
C THR A 12 -13.06 -5.89 -9.90
N ALA A 13 -13.49 -4.64 -9.96
CA ALA A 13 -14.73 -4.24 -10.62
C ALA A 13 -14.48 -2.99 -11.48
N GLY A 14 -15.28 -2.84 -12.55
CA GLY A 14 -15.16 -1.72 -13.47
C GLY A 14 -14.24 -1.97 -14.65
N GLN A 15 -14.00 -0.91 -15.41
CA GLN A 15 -13.12 -0.97 -16.58
C GLN A 15 -11.76 -0.36 -16.24
N PHE A 16 -10.69 -1.05 -16.65
CA PHE A 16 -9.34 -0.54 -16.48
C PHE A 16 -8.82 0.00 -17.82
N ILE A 17 -8.47 1.27 -17.81
CA ILE A 17 -7.72 1.88 -18.90
C ILE A 17 -6.24 1.79 -18.50
N VAL A 18 -5.68 0.59 -18.54
CA VAL A 18 -4.28 0.41 -18.17
C VAL A 18 -3.57 -0.35 -19.27
N CYS A 19 -2.39 0.09 -19.55
CA CYS A 19 -1.54 -0.47 -20.60
C CYS A 19 -0.88 -1.80 -20.23
N ASN A 20 -1.22 -2.40 -19.10
CA ASN A 20 -0.58 -3.61 -18.63
C ASN A 20 -1.58 -4.50 -17.89
N ASP A 21 -1.78 -5.70 -18.41
CA ASP A 21 -2.75 -6.68 -17.92
C ASP A 21 -2.48 -7.22 -16.51
N LYS A 22 -1.38 -6.81 -15.89
CA LYS A 22 -1.01 -7.28 -14.56
C LYS A 22 -1.68 -6.52 -13.41
N TYR A 23 -2.32 -5.40 -13.70
CA TYR A 23 -2.95 -4.59 -12.68
C TYR A 23 -4.35 -5.09 -12.35
N GLY A 24 -4.62 -5.20 -11.07
CA GLY A 24 -5.96 -5.46 -10.60
C GLY A 24 -6.48 -6.86 -10.85
N LEU A 25 -5.64 -7.82 -11.16
CA LEU A 25 -6.05 -9.22 -11.27
C LEU A 25 -6.19 -9.84 -9.88
N PRO A 26 -7.32 -10.51 -9.57
CA PRO A 26 -7.46 -11.24 -8.31
C PRO A 26 -6.35 -12.25 -8.11
N GLY A 27 -5.82 -12.36 -6.89
CA GLY A 27 -4.70 -13.23 -6.58
C GLY A 27 -3.32 -12.62 -6.76
N THR A 28 -3.23 -11.41 -7.32
CA THR A 28 -1.95 -10.70 -7.44
C THR A 28 -1.44 -10.28 -6.07
N VAL A 29 -0.16 -10.54 -5.82
CA VAL A 29 0.53 -10.14 -4.58
C VAL A 29 1.48 -9.01 -4.92
N LEU A 30 1.33 -7.88 -4.20
CA LEU A 30 2.11 -6.67 -4.43
C LEU A 30 2.86 -6.26 -3.16
N PRO A 31 4.03 -5.60 -3.29
CA PRO A 31 4.75 -5.13 -2.12
C PRO A 31 3.97 -4.06 -1.36
N ALA A 32 4.06 -4.09 -0.03
CA ALA A 32 3.26 -3.19 0.81
C ALA A 32 3.78 -1.76 0.83
N TYR A 33 5.10 -1.58 0.81
CA TYR A 33 5.69 -0.25 1.03
C TYR A 33 5.53 0.73 -0.14
N CYS A 34 5.17 0.25 -1.32
CA CYS A 34 5.02 1.09 -2.53
C CYS A 34 3.63 0.99 -3.15
N THR A 35 2.64 0.54 -2.40
CA THR A 35 1.24 0.52 -2.79
C THR A 35 0.39 1.34 -1.83
N ALA A 36 -0.69 1.94 -2.33
CA ALA A 36 -1.59 2.75 -1.50
C ALA A 36 -2.23 1.92 -0.40
N ALA A 37 -2.75 0.73 -0.75
CA ALA A 37 -3.31 -0.20 0.23
C ALA A 37 -2.26 -0.67 1.23
N GLY A 38 -1.04 -0.95 0.78
CA GLY A 38 0.05 -1.37 1.64
C GLY A 38 0.41 -0.32 2.68
N LYS A 39 0.56 0.94 2.26
CA LYS A 39 0.82 2.04 3.19
C LYS A 39 -0.33 2.22 4.19
N LEU A 40 -1.57 2.04 3.73
CA LEU A 40 -2.73 2.09 4.61
C LEU A 40 -2.68 1.00 5.69
N PHE A 41 -2.41 -0.24 5.32
CA PHE A 41 -2.28 -1.35 6.28
C PHE A 41 -1.09 -1.15 7.22
N LEU A 42 0.06 -0.73 6.70
CA LEU A 42 1.23 -0.43 7.53
C LEU A 42 0.95 0.69 8.53
N SER A 43 0.11 1.65 8.17
CA SER A 43 -0.29 2.75 9.06
C SER A 43 -1.09 2.28 10.28
N GLN A 44 -1.65 1.07 10.24
CA GLN A 44 -2.39 0.48 11.36
C GLN A 44 -1.49 -0.20 12.40
N LEU A 45 -0.23 -0.42 12.09
CA LEU A 45 0.73 -0.98 13.03
C LEU A 45 1.10 0.05 14.09
N ASP A 46 1.41 -0.41 15.32
CA ASP A 46 2.00 0.48 16.32
C ASP A 46 3.40 0.95 15.88
N ASP A 47 3.89 2.01 16.50
CA ASP A 47 5.15 2.65 16.06
C ASP A 47 6.35 1.71 16.15
N GLU A 48 6.43 0.90 17.19
CA GLU A 48 7.54 -0.05 17.36
C GLU A 48 7.54 -1.13 16.28
N THR A 49 6.38 -1.74 16.05
CA THR A 49 6.20 -2.77 15.01
C THR A 49 6.46 -2.20 13.62
N LEU A 50 5.94 -1.01 13.36
CA LEU A 50 6.15 -0.32 12.09
C LEU A 50 7.62 -0.04 11.82
N GLU A 51 8.33 0.49 12.80
CA GLU A 51 9.76 0.78 12.66
C GLU A 51 10.56 -0.48 12.42
N THR A 52 10.29 -1.55 13.16
CA THR A 52 10.93 -2.85 12.96
C THR A 52 10.66 -3.38 11.55
N TRP A 53 9.43 -3.30 11.10
CA TRP A 53 9.04 -3.74 9.76
C TRP A 53 9.81 -2.98 8.68
N VAL A 54 9.82 -1.66 8.75
CA VAL A 54 10.45 -0.81 7.74
C VAL A 54 11.97 -1.01 7.70
N ARG A 55 12.62 -1.09 8.86
CA ARG A 55 14.07 -1.22 8.93
C ARG A 55 14.57 -2.61 8.60
N SER A 56 13.76 -3.65 8.80
CA SER A 56 14.13 -5.03 8.47
C SER A 56 13.78 -5.41 7.03
N HIS A 57 12.98 -4.60 6.34
CA HIS A 57 12.49 -4.90 5.01
C HIS A 57 13.46 -4.42 3.94
N ASN A 58 13.63 -5.21 2.89
CA ASN A 58 14.42 -4.79 1.74
C ASN A 58 13.58 -3.89 0.83
N LEU A 59 13.86 -2.60 0.82
CA LEU A 59 13.15 -1.61 0.01
C LEU A 59 13.73 -1.56 -1.40
N VAL A 60 13.17 -2.37 -2.28
CA VAL A 60 13.60 -2.46 -3.68
C VAL A 60 13.02 -1.27 -4.48
N PRO A 61 13.84 -0.55 -5.27
CA PRO A 61 13.34 0.51 -6.13
C PRO A 61 12.72 -0.07 -7.40
N TYR A 62 11.39 -0.06 -7.49
CA TYR A 62 10.66 -0.49 -8.69
C TYR A 62 10.59 0.60 -9.75
N THR A 63 10.57 1.86 -9.32
CA THR A 63 10.60 3.05 -10.17
C THR A 63 11.56 4.08 -9.59
N ALA A 64 11.78 5.17 -10.30
CA ALA A 64 12.55 6.30 -9.77
C ALA A 64 11.86 6.98 -8.57
N ASN A 65 10.56 6.76 -8.37
CA ASN A 65 9.76 7.36 -7.31
C ASN A 65 9.54 6.44 -6.11
N THR A 66 9.95 5.19 -6.16
CA THR A 66 9.84 4.27 -5.03
C THR A 66 10.62 4.83 -3.83
N ILE A 67 9.96 4.90 -2.68
CA ILE A 67 10.63 5.35 -1.45
C ILE A 67 11.45 4.19 -0.90
N ILE A 68 12.76 4.35 -0.89
CA ILE A 68 13.72 3.33 -0.43
C ILE A 68 14.47 3.76 0.84
N ASP A 69 14.32 5.01 1.27
CA ASP A 69 14.85 5.47 2.54
C ASP A 69 13.89 5.12 3.68
N PRO A 70 14.31 4.33 4.69
CA PRO A 70 13.45 3.95 5.80
C PRO A 70 12.82 5.12 6.54
N ASP A 71 13.57 6.18 6.79
CA ASP A 71 13.07 7.35 7.51
C ASP A 71 11.98 8.09 6.71
N GLU A 72 12.16 8.23 5.41
CA GLU A 72 11.15 8.83 4.53
C GLU A 72 9.90 7.94 4.45
N LEU A 73 10.06 6.64 4.36
CA LEU A 73 8.93 5.70 4.35
C LEU A 73 8.14 5.78 5.65
N LEU A 74 8.81 5.81 6.80
CA LEU A 74 8.16 5.97 8.11
C LEU A 74 7.34 7.26 8.16
N LYS A 75 7.90 8.35 7.66
CA LYS A 75 7.20 9.64 7.58
C LYS A 75 5.94 9.53 6.72
N GLN A 76 6.02 8.93 5.55
CA GLN A 76 4.90 8.75 4.64
C GLN A 76 3.80 7.88 5.26
N ILE A 77 4.15 6.82 5.96
CA ILE A 77 3.18 5.94 6.60
C ILE A 77 2.51 6.64 7.78
N ARG A 78 3.23 7.43 8.56
CA ARG A 78 2.65 8.26 9.63
C ARG A 78 1.68 9.30 9.08
N GLN A 79 2.01 9.94 7.97
CA GLN A 79 1.09 10.86 7.26
C GLN A 79 -0.15 10.12 6.77
N THR A 80 -0.02 8.89 6.27
CA THR A 80 -1.14 8.05 5.87
C THR A 80 -2.07 7.76 7.06
N ARG A 81 -1.50 7.46 8.22
CA ARG A 81 -2.26 7.26 9.46
C ARG A 81 -3.07 8.50 9.82
N GLU A 82 -2.46 9.67 9.77
CA GLU A 82 -3.10 10.94 10.13
C GLU A 82 -4.24 11.30 9.19
N ARG A 83 -4.05 11.14 7.89
CA ARG A 83 -5.10 11.50 6.91
C ARG A 83 -6.16 10.42 6.70
N GLY A 84 -5.89 9.15 7.09
CA GLY A 84 -6.86 8.05 7.04
C GLY A 84 -7.04 7.36 5.70
N TYR A 85 -6.20 7.65 4.72
CA TYR A 85 -6.21 6.99 3.41
C TYR A 85 -4.80 6.92 2.83
N GLY A 86 -4.57 5.92 1.96
CA GLY A 86 -3.29 5.74 1.29
C GLY A 86 -3.25 6.41 -0.07
N ILE A 87 -2.10 6.96 -0.43
CA ILE A 87 -1.83 7.51 -1.77
C ILE A 87 -0.46 7.03 -2.22
N VAL A 88 -0.35 6.61 -3.49
CA VAL A 88 0.93 6.44 -4.17
C VAL A 88 0.85 7.03 -5.57
N ILE A 89 1.96 7.58 -6.04
CA ILE A 89 2.09 8.14 -7.38
C ILE A 89 3.37 7.59 -7.99
N SER A 90 3.22 6.71 -8.98
CA SER A 90 4.33 6.11 -9.73
C SER A 90 5.40 5.42 -8.86
N GLU A 91 5.01 4.84 -7.72
CA GLU A 91 5.97 4.20 -6.81
C GLU A 91 6.24 2.73 -7.13
N LEU A 92 5.27 2.02 -7.70
CA LEU A 92 5.43 0.62 -8.12
C LEU A 92 5.49 0.50 -9.64
N TYR A 93 4.68 1.28 -10.32
CA TYR A 93 4.62 1.35 -11.78
C TYR A 93 4.60 2.80 -12.21
N ASP A 94 5.34 3.11 -13.27
CA ASP A 94 5.34 4.44 -13.84
C ASP A 94 3.95 4.83 -14.36
N PHE A 95 3.58 6.09 -14.15
CA PHE A 95 2.30 6.67 -14.59
C PHE A 95 1.05 6.06 -13.95
N VAL A 96 1.19 5.37 -12.84
CA VAL A 96 0.06 4.82 -12.08
C VAL A 96 -0.04 5.54 -10.73
N ALA A 97 -1.19 6.16 -10.49
CA ALA A 97 -1.54 6.75 -9.21
C ALA A 97 -2.71 5.96 -8.60
N CYS A 98 -2.64 5.72 -7.30
CA CYS A 98 -3.69 5.03 -6.55
C CYS A 98 -4.04 5.76 -5.27
N ILE A 99 -5.33 5.73 -4.94
CA ILE A 99 -5.85 6.11 -3.62
C ILE A 99 -6.49 4.87 -3.02
N SER A 100 -6.22 4.63 -1.75
CA SER A 100 -6.78 3.50 -1.01
C SER A 100 -7.57 3.97 0.19
N ILE A 101 -8.82 3.52 0.29
CA ILE A 101 -9.74 3.85 1.37
C ILE A 101 -9.95 2.60 2.23
N PRO A 102 -9.93 2.72 3.58
CA PRO A 102 -10.10 1.56 4.44
C PRO A 102 -11.56 1.09 4.48
N VAL A 103 -11.72 -0.22 4.52
CA VAL A 103 -12.99 -0.87 4.90
C VAL A 103 -12.89 -1.22 6.37
N ILE A 104 -13.70 -0.57 7.20
CA ILE A 104 -13.60 -0.62 8.66
C ILE A 104 -14.78 -1.37 9.25
N SER A 105 -14.51 -2.30 10.17
CA SER A 105 -15.53 -3.02 10.91
C SER A 105 -16.17 -2.15 12.01
N GLN A 106 -17.27 -2.65 12.60
CA GLN A 106 -17.95 -1.94 13.70
C GLN A 106 -17.05 -1.75 14.94
N ASP A 107 -16.09 -2.65 15.17
CA ASP A 107 -15.11 -2.54 16.24
C ASP A 107 -13.83 -1.77 15.82
N ASN A 108 -13.93 -0.99 14.77
CA ASN A 108 -12.89 -0.06 14.32
C ASN A 108 -11.61 -0.71 13.79
N ARG A 109 -11.69 -1.96 13.31
CA ARG A 109 -10.57 -2.64 12.67
C ARG A 109 -10.63 -2.48 11.16
N VAL A 110 -9.47 -2.33 10.54
CA VAL A 110 -9.35 -2.31 9.08
C VAL A 110 -9.41 -3.74 8.56
N LEU A 111 -10.48 -4.07 7.85
CA LEU A 111 -10.71 -5.40 7.26
C LEU A 111 -10.09 -5.54 5.88
N GLY A 112 -10.01 -4.45 5.16
CA GLY A 112 -9.49 -4.42 3.80
C GLY A 112 -9.42 -3.00 3.28
N ALA A 113 -9.20 -2.84 1.99
CA ALA A 113 -9.12 -1.54 1.35
C ALA A 113 -9.75 -1.56 -0.04
N LEU A 114 -10.35 -0.44 -0.41
CA LEU A 114 -10.81 -0.15 -1.76
C LEU A 114 -9.81 0.77 -2.44
N ASN A 115 -9.36 0.37 -3.62
CA ASN A 115 -8.38 1.12 -4.40
C ASN A 115 -9.03 1.76 -5.62
N PHE A 116 -8.59 2.96 -5.91
CA PHE A 116 -8.99 3.72 -7.09
C PHE A 116 -7.79 4.18 -7.89
#